data_c96e2892980094ac909bf11b7cc4db43
#
_entry.id   c96e2892980094ac909bf11b7cc4db43
#
_cell.length_a   1.000
_cell.length_b   1.000
_cell.length_c   1.000
_cell.angle_alpha   90.00
_cell.angle_beta   90.00
_cell.angle_gamma   90.00
#
_symmetry.space_group_name_H-M   'P 1'
#
loop_
_entity.id
_entity.type
_entity.pdbx_description
1 polymer ?
#
loop_
_entity_poly.entity_id
_entity_poly.type
_entity_poly.pdbx_seq_one_letter_code
_entity_poly.pdbx_strand_id
1 'polypeptide(L)' 'KKNEANHDYKVRVKNSIKECEKAIAAKDVAAATEAVKKVQKNVDKAVSKGVMKKNTADREKSRLNKKVKDMK' A
#
# COMPACT_ATOMS: atom_id res chain seq x y z
N LYS A 1 20.48 -6.43 -12.44
CA LYS A 1 21.17 -5.56 -11.59
C LYS A 1 20.47 -5.23 -10.32
N LYS A 2 20.99 -4.25 -9.62
CA LYS A 2 20.38 -3.83 -8.37
C LYS A 2 18.96 -3.32 -8.53
N ASN A 3 18.56 -2.95 -9.72
CA ASN A 3 17.22 -2.42 -9.95
C ASN A 3 16.15 -3.49 -9.89
N GLU A 4 16.54 -4.74 -10.02
CA GLU A 4 15.56 -5.82 -10.02
C GLU A 4 14.85 -5.93 -8.69
N ALA A 5 15.59 -5.92 -7.60
CA ALA A 5 14.99 -6.00 -6.28
C ALA A 5 14.07 -4.82 -6.03
N ASN A 6 14.52 -3.63 -6.42
CA ASN A 6 13.71 -2.43 -6.26
C ASN A 6 12.41 -2.52 -7.06
N HIS A 7 12.51 -3.08 -8.26
CA HIS A 7 11.34 -3.23 -9.11
C HIS A 7 10.30 -4.14 -8.46
N ASP A 8 10.77 -5.25 -7.88
CA ASP A 8 9.85 -6.18 -7.22
C ASP A 8 9.10 -5.51 -6.09
N TYR A 9 9.81 -4.78 -5.25
CA TYR A 9 9.15 -4.10 -4.15
C TYR A 9 8.14 -3.06 -4.64
N LYS A 10 8.52 -2.32 -5.66
CA LYS A 10 7.62 -1.33 -6.24
C LYS A 10 6.35 -1.97 -6.78
N VAL A 11 6.51 -3.08 -7.47
CA VAL A 11 5.36 -3.79 -8.04
C VAL A 11 4.46 -4.31 -6.92
N ARG A 12 5.04 -4.88 -5.88
CA ARG A 12 4.25 -5.38 -4.76
C ARG A 12 3.46 -4.27 -4.09
N VAL A 13 4.10 -3.13 -3.86
CA VAL A 13 3.42 -2.00 -3.26
C VAL A 13 2.28 -1.53 -4.15
N LYS A 14 2.55 -1.38 -5.42
CA LYS A 14 1.53 -0.94 -6.36
C LYS A 14 0.35 -1.90 -6.40
N ASN A 15 0.63 -3.20 -6.46
CA ASN A 15 -0.44 -4.20 -6.49
C ASN A 15 -1.27 -4.16 -5.22
N SER A 16 -0.61 -4.00 -4.07
CA SER A 16 -1.32 -3.91 -2.81
C SER A 16 -2.24 -2.70 -2.78
N ILE A 17 -1.75 -1.58 -3.27
CA ILE A 17 -2.55 -0.36 -3.33
C ILE A 17 -3.75 -0.56 -4.26
N LYS A 18 -3.53 -1.18 -5.40
CA LYS A 18 -4.61 -1.45 -6.34
C LYS A 18 -5.68 -2.33 -5.73
N GLU A 19 -5.27 -3.37 -5.03
CA GLU A 19 -6.22 -4.25 -4.37
C GLU A 19 -7.02 -3.50 -3.32
N CYS A 20 -6.34 -2.64 -2.58
CA CYS A 20 -7.02 -1.83 -1.58
C CYS A 20 -8.07 -0.93 -2.23
N GLU A 21 -7.71 -0.27 -3.32
CA GLU A 21 -8.64 0.58 -4.03
C GLU A 21 -9.82 -0.21 -4.59
N LYS A 22 -9.55 -1.41 -5.05
CA LYS A 22 -10.60 -2.29 -5.56
C LYS A 22 -11.59 -2.61 -4.45
N ALA A 23 -11.09 -2.96 -3.28
CA ALA A 23 -11.94 -3.26 -2.15
C ALA A 23 -12.77 -2.04 -1.74
N ILE A 24 -12.16 -0.86 -1.80
CA ILE A 24 -12.86 0.37 -1.47
C ILE A 24 -13.96 0.62 -2.50
N ALA A 25 -13.67 0.41 -3.77
CA ALA A 25 -14.66 0.60 -4.82
C ALA A 25 -15.81 -0.37 -4.68
N ALA A 26 -15.52 -1.59 -4.22
CA ALA A 26 -16.55 -2.59 -3.98
C ALA A 26 -17.28 -2.33 -2.67
N LYS A 27 -16.84 -1.35 -1.90
CA LYS A 27 -17.42 -1.01 -0.61
C LYS A 27 -17.36 -2.18 0.38
N ASP A 28 -16.29 -2.95 0.27
CA ASP A 28 -16.05 -4.09 1.17
C ASP A 28 -15.11 -3.64 2.28
N VAL A 29 -15.67 -3.21 3.39
CA VAL A 29 -14.88 -2.66 4.49
C VAL A 29 -13.89 -3.68 5.03
N ALA A 30 -14.33 -4.93 5.18
CA ALA A 30 -13.45 -5.96 5.70
C ALA A 30 -12.25 -6.17 4.78
N ALA A 31 -12.51 -6.33 3.50
CA ALA A 31 -11.43 -6.53 2.53
C ALA A 31 -10.53 -5.31 2.45
N ALA A 32 -11.11 -4.12 2.50
CA ALA A 32 -10.34 -2.89 2.45
C ALA A 32 -9.41 -2.78 3.66
N THR A 33 -9.91 -3.11 4.82
CA THR A 33 -9.11 -3.06 6.05
C THR A 33 -7.92 -4.00 5.93
N GLU A 34 -8.16 -5.21 5.46
CA GLU A 34 -7.08 -6.17 5.29
C GLU A 34 -6.08 -5.70 4.23
N ALA A 35 -6.60 -5.15 3.14
CA ALA A 35 -5.73 -4.66 2.08
C ALA A 35 -4.84 -3.53 2.58
N VAL A 36 -5.39 -2.65 3.42
CA VAL A 36 -4.59 -1.56 3.99
C VAL A 36 -3.45 -2.11 4.83
N LYS A 37 -3.73 -3.15 5.61
CA LYS A 37 -2.68 -3.76 6.41
C LYS A 37 -1.57 -4.30 5.52
N LYS A 38 -1.93 -4.94 4.43
CA LYS A 38 -0.94 -5.46 3.50
C LYS A 38 -0.14 -4.34 2.87
N VAL A 39 -0.80 -3.26 2.50
CA VAL A 39 -0.12 -2.11 1.93
C VAL A 39 0.90 -1.56 2.91
N GLN A 40 0.50 -1.39 4.17
CA GLN A 40 1.41 -0.90 5.18
C GLN A 40 2.64 -1.78 5.30
N LYS A 41 2.43 -3.09 5.32
CA LYS A 41 3.53 -4.03 5.42
C LYS A 41 4.49 -3.89 4.24
N ASN A 42 3.94 -3.89 3.04
CA ASN A 42 4.76 -3.80 1.83
C ASN A 42 5.49 -2.46 1.76
N VAL A 43 4.79 -1.39 2.12
CA VAL A 43 5.36 -0.05 2.09
C VAL A 43 6.50 0.05 3.10
N ASP A 44 6.28 -0.46 4.31
CA ASP A 44 7.32 -0.43 5.33
C ASP A 44 8.56 -1.18 4.87
N LYS A 45 8.36 -2.34 4.25
CA LYS A 45 9.47 -3.11 3.73
C LYS A 45 10.22 -2.34 2.64
N ALA A 46 9.46 -1.71 1.75
CA ALA A 46 10.07 -0.94 0.68
C ALA A 46 10.92 0.20 1.22
N VAL A 47 10.43 0.87 2.26
CA VAL A 47 11.19 1.93 2.90
C VAL A 47 12.45 1.37 3.54
N SER A 48 12.33 0.23 4.20
CA SER A 48 13.46 -0.41 4.87
C SER A 48 14.55 -0.78 3.87
N LYS A 49 14.16 -1.15 2.65
CA LYS A 49 15.12 -1.52 1.62
C LYS A 49 15.60 -0.32 0.79
N GLY A 50 15.12 0.86 1.11
CA GLY A 50 15.53 2.05 0.40
C GLY A 50 14.85 2.21 -0.96
N VAL A 51 13.80 1.44 -1.21
CA VAL A 51 13.07 1.53 -2.47
C VAL A 51 12.13 2.72 -2.49
N MET A 52 11.56 3.05 -1.35
CA MET A 52 10.64 4.16 -1.21
C MET A 52 11.15 5.15 -0.18
N LYS A 53 10.81 6.40 -0.39
CA LYS A 53 11.08 7.43 0.60
C LYS A 53 10.03 7.38 1.69
N LYS A 54 10.45 7.69 2.91
CA LYS A 54 9.54 7.65 4.03
C LYS A 54 8.34 8.58 3.81
N ASN A 55 8.59 9.76 3.28
CA ASN A 55 7.52 10.71 3.02
C ASN A 55 6.47 10.14 2.07
N THR A 56 6.92 9.52 1.00
CA THR A 56 6.00 8.90 0.04
C THR A 56 5.23 7.77 0.70
N ALA A 57 5.92 6.96 1.50
CA ALA A 57 5.28 5.84 2.18
C ALA A 57 4.19 6.32 3.13
N ASP A 58 4.51 7.34 3.92
CA ASP A 58 3.54 7.89 4.87
C ASP A 58 2.31 8.44 4.15
N ARG A 59 2.54 9.09 3.01
CA ARG A 59 1.46 9.63 2.20
C ARG A 59 0.51 8.54 1.75
N GLU A 60 1.07 7.47 1.18
CA GLU A 60 0.24 6.39 0.67
C GLU A 60 -0.55 5.74 1.79
N LYS A 61 0.10 5.49 2.91
CA LYS A 61 -0.59 4.88 4.04
C LYS A 61 -1.72 5.76 4.54
N SER A 62 -1.45 7.05 4.69
CA SER A 62 -2.48 7.98 5.17
C SER A 62 -3.65 8.05 4.22
N ARG A 63 -3.37 8.09 2.93
CA ARG A 63 -4.42 8.16 1.91
C ARG A 63 -5.36 6.97 2.01
N LEU A 64 -4.79 5.79 2.05
CA LEU A 64 -5.60 4.58 2.06
C LEU A 64 -6.34 4.42 3.37
N ASN A 65 -5.68 4.73 4.49
CA ASN A 65 -6.34 4.71 5.78
C ASN A 65 -7.56 5.61 5.80
N LYS A 66 -7.40 6.81 5.28
CA LYS A 66 -8.49 7.76 5.24
C LYS A 66 -9.65 7.25 4.40
N LYS A 67 -9.34 6.67 3.25
CA LYS A 67 -10.38 6.13 2.38
C LYS A 67 -11.16 5.03 3.07
N VAL A 68 -10.47 4.13 3.75
CA VAL A 68 -11.14 3.04 4.46
C VAL A 68 -11.95 3.60 5.61
N LYS A 69 -11.44 4.60 6.30
CA LYS A 69 -12.17 5.23 7.39
C LYS A 69 -13.48 5.83 6.89
N ASP A 70 -13.44 6.46 5.73
CA ASP A 70 -14.62 7.09 5.16
C ASP A 70 -15.68 6.06 4.78
N MET A 71 -15.27 4.83 4.54
CA MET A 71 -16.22 3.77 4.20
C MET A 71 -17.12 3.39 5.37
N LYS A 72 -16.62 3.59 6.59
CA LYS A 72 -17.42 3.25 7.77
C LYS A 72 -18.40 4.35 8.06
#